data_1b48923d2c385b5a6f69c08028ebb432
#
_entry.id   1b48923d2c385b5a6f69c08028ebb432
#
_cell.length_a   1.000
_cell.length_b   1.000
_cell.length_c   1.000
_cell.angle_alpha   90.00
_cell.angle_beta   90.00
_cell.angle_gamma   90.00
#
_symmetry.space_group_name_H-M   'P 1'
#
loop_
_entity.id
_entity.type
_entity.pdbx_description
1 polymer ?
#
loop_
_entity_poly.entity_id
_entity_poly.type
_entity_poly.pdbx_seq_one_letter_code
_entity_poly.pdbx_strand_id
1 'polypeptide(L)'
;MTKNYIVKELINEMKERIPPGQNLANYLTDTLYMGKEAVYRRLRGEVAFTFDEIAVISHNLGISIDQIIGNHLSNRVTFDVNLLHSPNLYESYHEIVERYLRIFNSMKGDSATEVYSATNTIPFTFYSAYEYLSKFRLCRWIYQNGKVKTPNSLSDMHVPDKIVASHKKLSEGLKRAGKTYFIWDSNVFSSFVKEIKYFAGLNLISTPDVMYLKNELQQLLIDLEHLSVKGEYSNGCLLYTSDAAD
;
A
#
# COMPACT_ATOMS: atom_id res chain seq x y z
N MET A 1 -1.20 26.30 -16.87
CA MET A 1 -1.26 24.91 -17.36
C MET A 1 -1.09 24.90 -18.87
N THR A 2 0.00 24.37 -19.39
CA THR A 2 0.22 24.32 -20.84
C THR A 2 -0.61 23.18 -21.42
N LYS A 3 -1.32 23.44 -22.52
CA LYS A 3 -2.20 22.49 -23.25
C LYS A 3 -1.53 21.13 -23.53
N ASN A 4 -0.21 21.08 -23.59
CA ASN A 4 0.60 19.90 -23.86
C ASN A 4 0.87 19.01 -22.61
N TYR A 5 0.66 19.50 -21.41
CA TYR A 5 1.00 18.76 -20.20
C TYR A 5 0.00 17.62 -19.93
N ILE A 6 -1.29 17.92 -19.92
CA ILE A 6 -2.36 16.94 -19.65
C ILE A 6 -2.29 15.78 -20.66
N VAL A 7 -2.03 16.09 -21.94
CA VAL A 7 -1.91 15.06 -22.98
C VAL A 7 -0.69 14.17 -22.74
N LYS A 8 0.43 14.75 -22.31
CA LYS A 8 1.63 13.95 -21.97
C LYS A 8 1.39 13.03 -20.80
N GLU A 9 0.77 13.51 -19.72
CA GLU A 9 0.43 12.69 -18.56
C GLU A 9 -0.57 11.60 -18.92
N LEU A 10 -1.59 11.90 -19.72
CA LEU A 10 -2.52 10.90 -20.23
C LEU A 10 -1.79 9.80 -21.02
N ILE A 11 -0.84 10.17 -21.89
CA ILE A 11 -0.05 9.21 -22.66
C ILE A 11 0.86 8.37 -21.75
N ASN A 12 1.43 8.95 -20.70
CA ASN A 12 2.24 8.23 -19.73
C ASN A 12 1.39 7.20 -18.95
N GLU A 13 0.24 7.62 -18.44
CA GLU A 13 -0.71 6.72 -17.77
C GLU A 13 -1.18 5.57 -18.69
N MET A 14 -1.44 5.86 -19.98
CA MET A 14 -1.77 4.82 -20.94
C MET A 14 -0.63 3.79 -21.07
N LYS A 15 0.63 4.23 -21.17
CA LYS A 15 1.80 3.34 -21.32
C LYS A 15 1.98 2.44 -20.10
N GLU A 16 1.67 2.94 -18.90
CA GLU A 16 1.81 2.17 -17.66
C GLU A 16 0.69 1.14 -17.48
N ARG A 17 -0.48 1.39 -18.06
CA ARG A 17 -1.68 0.57 -17.85
C ARG A 17 -2.06 -0.36 -19.01
N ILE A 18 -1.41 -0.26 -20.16
CA ILE A 18 -1.64 -1.24 -21.21
C ILE A 18 -1.20 -2.63 -20.77
N PRO A 19 -1.86 -3.71 -21.22
CA PRO A 19 -1.46 -5.07 -20.90
C PRO A 19 0.01 -5.35 -21.28
N PRO A 20 0.74 -6.11 -20.46
CA PRO A 20 2.14 -6.45 -20.73
C PRO A 20 2.34 -7.05 -22.12
N GLY A 21 3.33 -6.57 -22.87
CA GLY A 21 3.66 -7.06 -24.20
C GLY A 21 2.85 -6.43 -25.35
N GLN A 22 1.90 -5.55 -25.07
CA GLN A 22 1.16 -4.82 -26.10
C GLN A 22 1.82 -3.50 -26.46
N ASN A 23 1.69 -3.11 -27.75
CA ASN A 23 2.11 -1.79 -28.21
C ASN A 23 0.96 -0.80 -28.08
N LEU A 24 1.21 0.37 -27.48
CA LEU A 24 0.19 1.39 -27.23
C LEU A 24 -0.57 1.81 -28.49
N ALA A 25 0.13 1.98 -29.64
CA ALA A 25 -0.52 2.41 -30.88
C ALA A 25 -1.47 1.32 -31.41
N ASN A 26 -1.11 0.04 -31.31
CA ASN A 26 -1.98 -1.06 -31.71
C ASN A 26 -3.19 -1.14 -30.77
N TYR A 27 -2.97 -1.06 -29.47
CA TYR A 27 -4.05 -1.06 -28.48
C TYR A 27 -5.08 0.05 -28.76
N LEU A 28 -4.61 1.28 -29.01
CA LEU A 28 -5.50 2.41 -29.30
C LEU A 28 -6.20 2.26 -30.66
N THR A 29 -5.54 1.65 -31.66
CA THR A 29 -6.16 1.36 -32.96
C THR A 29 -7.39 0.46 -32.78
N ASP A 30 -7.24 -0.60 -31.97
CA ASP A 30 -8.30 -1.56 -31.71
C ASP A 30 -9.40 -0.98 -30.81
N THR A 31 -9.00 -0.21 -29.80
CA THR A 31 -9.92 0.36 -28.80
C THR A 31 -10.77 1.51 -29.35
N LEU A 32 -10.17 2.36 -30.20
CA LEU A 32 -10.83 3.55 -30.75
C LEU A 32 -11.37 3.33 -32.17
N TYR A 33 -11.18 2.14 -32.73
CA TYR A 33 -11.60 1.79 -34.10
C TYR A 33 -11.11 2.79 -35.14
N MET A 34 -9.85 3.25 -35.07
CA MET A 34 -9.27 4.21 -36.00
C MET A 34 -7.96 3.70 -36.61
N GLY A 35 -7.60 4.27 -37.76
CA GLY A 35 -6.38 3.89 -38.47
C GLY A 35 -5.11 4.28 -37.69
N LYS A 36 -4.04 3.47 -37.82
CA LYS A 36 -2.76 3.66 -37.13
C LYS A 36 -2.20 5.08 -37.27
N GLU A 37 -2.27 5.68 -38.48
CA GLU A 37 -1.76 7.03 -38.71
C GLU A 37 -2.53 8.07 -37.85
N ALA A 38 -3.85 7.93 -37.71
CA ALA A 38 -4.66 8.79 -36.86
C ALA A 38 -4.28 8.67 -35.37
N VAL A 39 -3.96 7.45 -34.92
CA VAL A 39 -3.45 7.20 -33.56
C VAL A 39 -2.07 7.86 -33.38
N TYR A 40 -1.13 7.65 -34.33
CA TYR A 40 0.20 8.24 -34.20
C TYR A 40 0.19 9.76 -34.19
N ARG A 41 -0.69 10.41 -34.98
CA ARG A 41 -0.86 11.88 -34.96
C ARG A 41 -1.33 12.37 -33.58
N ARG A 42 -2.22 11.61 -32.87
CA ARG A 42 -2.64 11.93 -31.52
C ARG A 42 -1.53 11.72 -30.52
N LEU A 43 -0.81 10.61 -30.60
CA LEU A 43 0.33 10.32 -29.71
C LEU A 43 1.47 11.33 -29.86
N ARG A 44 1.66 11.90 -31.05
CA ARG A 44 2.62 12.99 -31.29
C ARG A 44 2.09 14.38 -30.90
N GLY A 45 0.80 14.48 -30.53
CA GLY A 45 0.18 15.76 -30.17
C GLY A 45 -0.18 16.65 -31.35
N GLU A 46 -0.11 16.14 -32.59
CA GLU A 46 -0.50 16.86 -33.81
C GLU A 46 -2.03 17.03 -33.89
N VAL A 47 -2.76 16.07 -33.37
CA VAL A 47 -4.22 16.08 -33.26
C VAL A 47 -4.58 15.78 -31.81
N ALA A 48 -5.46 16.59 -31.25
CA ALA A 48 -5.95 16.35 -29.88
C ALA A 48 -6.86 15.13 -29.84
N PHE A 49 -6.79 14.35 -28.74
CA PHE A 49 -7.85 13.39 -28.42
C PHE A 49 -9.16 14.12 -28.20
N THR A 50 -10.25 13.60 -28.73
CA THR A 50 -11.58 14.10 -28.42
C THR A 50 -12.00 13.66 -27.02
N PHE A 51 -13.01 14.30 -26.45
CA PHE A 51 -13.52 13.91 -25.13
C PHE A 51 -14.04 12.46 -25.11
N ASP A 52 -14.74 12.04 -26.17
CA ASP A 52 -15.24 10.68 -26.32
C ASP A 52 -14.09 9.65 -26.39
N GLU A 53 -13.04 9.94 -27.13
CA GLU A 53 -11.85 9.09 -27.20
C GLU A 53 -11.19 8.96 -25.83
N ILE A 54 -11.07 10.07 -25.10
CA ILE A 54 -10.51 10.08 -23.74
C ILE A 54 -11.42 9.26 -22.79
N ALA A 55 -12.73 9.39 -22.89
CA ALA A 55 -13.67 8.63 -22.08
C ALA A 55 -13.55 7.12 -22.32
N VAL A 56 -13.48 6.69 -23.59
CA VAL A 56 -13.27 5.28 -23.95
C VAL A 56 -11.94 4.76 -23.43
N ILE A 57 -10.85 5.50 -23.62
CA ILE A 57 -9.52 5.13 -23.12
C ILE A 57 -9.53 5.00 -21.59
N SER A 58 -10.10 6.00 -20.90
CA SER A 58 -10.15 6.06 -19.44
C SER A 58 -10.95 4.88 -18.88
N HIS A 59 -12.07 4.54 -19.51
CA HIS A 59 -12.88 3.40 -19.11
C HIS A 59 -12.13 2.07 -19.26
N ASN A 60 -11.50 1.85 -20.42
CA ASN A 60 -10.84 0.58 -20.74
C ASN A 60 -9.52 0.36 -19.96
N LEU A 61 -8.78 1.42 -19.70
CA LEU A 61 -7.50 1.36 -18.96
C LEU A 61 -7.62 1.71 -17.48
N GLY A 62 -8.82 2.03 -16.98
CA GLY A 62 -9.03 2.45 -15.60
C GLY A 62 -8.30 3.75 -15.24
N ILE A 63 -8.14 4.68 -16.21
CA ILE A 63 -7.46 5.96 -16.00
C ILE A 63 -8.46 6.97 -15.44
N SER A 64 -8.11 7.64 -14.34
CA SER A 64 -8.88 8.75 -13.79
C SER A 64 -8.38 10.07 -14.36
N ILE A 65 -9.24 10.77 -15.12
CA ILE A 65 -8.95 12.10 -15.63
C ILE A 65 -8.82 13.12 -14.48
N ASP A 66 -9.65 12.96 -13.45
CA ASP A 66 -9.56 13.82 -12.26
C ASP A 66 -8.21 13.67 -11.55
N GLN A 67 -7.62 12.48 -11.55
CA GLN A 67 -6.29 12.25 -11.00
C GLN A 67 -5.23 12.98 -11.82
N ILE A 68 -5.30 12.92 -13.16
CA ILE A 68 -4.37 13.62 -14.05
C ILE A 68 -4.48 15.15 -13.86
N ILE A 69 -5.70 15.67 -13.73
CA ILE A 69 -5.95 17.10 -13.54
C ILE A 69 -5.70 17.51 -12.08
N GLY A 70 -6.12 16.69 -11.13
CA GLY A 70 -6.13 16.99 -9.68
C GLY A 70 -4.74 17.06 -9.06
N ASN A 71 -3.75 16.35 -9.60
CA ASN A 71 -2.35 16.42 -9.16
C ASN A 71 -1.76 17.84 -9.25
N HIS A 72 -2.44 18.77 -9.91
CA HIS A 72 -2.06 20.20 -10.02
C HIS A 72 -2.95 21.15 -9.22
N LEU A 73 -4.02 20.65 -8.61
CA LEU A 73 -4.90 21.43 -7.76
C LEU A 73 -4.51 21.15 -6.31
N SER A 74 -3.76 22.07 -5.70
CA SER A 74 -3.15 21.95 -4.37
C SER A 74 -4.11 21.63 -3.20
N ASN A 75 -5.42 21.59 -3.44
CA ASN A 75 -6.45 21.38 -2.42
C ASN A 75 -7.43 20.24 -2.76
N ARG A 76 -7.08 19.36 -3.70
CA ARG A 76 -7.86 18.15 -4.01
C ARG A 76 -6.99 16.92 -3.87
N VAL A 77 -7.55 15.87 -3.29
CA VAL A 77 -6.92 14.55 -3.18
C VAL A 77 -7.86 13.55 -3.82
N THR A 78 -7.34 12.74 -4.72
CA THR A 78 -8.06 11.64 -5.36
C THR A 78 -7.70 10.34 -4.65
N PHE A 79 -8.71 9.52 -4.31
CA PHE A 79 -8.52 8.23 -3.68
C PHE A 79 -8.99 7.12 -4.60
N ASP A 80 -8.19 6.08 -4.75
CA ASP A 80 -8.65 4.82 -5.29
C ASP A 80 -9.34 4.01 -4.19
N VAL A 81 -10.61 3.70 -4.36
CA VAL A 81 -11.32 2.80 -3.46
C VAL A 81 -10.89 1.37 -3.78
N ASN A 82 -10.16 0.76 -2.86
CA ASN A 82 -9.78 -0.64 -2.97
C ASN A 82 -10.98 -1.55 -2.68
N LEU A 83 -11.79 -1.80 -3.70
CA LEU A 83 -12.81 -2.84 -3.62
C LEU A 83 -12.12 -4.21 -3.69
N LEU A 84 -12.51 -5.10 -2.78
CA LEU A 84 -12.04 -6.48 -2.83
C LEU A 84 -12.74 -7.18 -4.00
N HIS A 85 -12.00 -7.46 -5.06
CA HIS A 85 -12.54 -8.09 -6.26
C HIS A 85 -12.35 -9.62 -6.27
N SER A 86 -11.44 -10.14 -5.44
CA SER A 86 -11.16 -11.57 -5.37
C SER A 86 -11.99 -12.24 -4.27
N PRO A 87 -12.66 -13.35 -4.56
CA PRO A 87 -13.30 -14.18 -3.53
C PRO A 87 -12.27 -14.85 -2.60
N ASN A 88 -11.01 -14.92 -3.02
CA ASN A 88 -9.91 -15.44 -2.21
C ASN A 88 -9.31 -14.32 -1.34
N LEU A 89 -9.62 -14.35 -0.05
CA LEU A 89 -9.15 -13.35 0.90
C LEU A 89 -7.62 -13.30 1.03
N TYR A 90 -6.93 -14.43 0.94
CA TYR A 90 -5.46 -14.45 1.00
C TYR A 90 -4.83 -13.76 -0.21
N GLU A 91 -5.39 -13.94 -1.41
CA GLU A 91 -4.95 -13.22 -2.61
C GLU A 91 -5.16 -11.72 -2.46
N SER A 92 -6.37 -11.29 -2.07
CA SER A 92 -6.67 -9.87 -1.88
C SER A 92 -5.77 -9.23 -0.82
N TYR A 93 -5.50 -9.94 0.29
CA TYR A 93 -4.57 -9.46 1.30
C TYR A 93 -3.14 -9.34 0.75
N HIS A 94 -2.68 -10.35 0.02
CA HIS A 94 -1.36 -10.34 -0.61
C HIS A 94 -1.21 -9.18 -1.60
N GLU A 95 -2.22 -8.91 -2.43
CA GLU A 95 -2.23 -7.77 -3.35
C GLU A 95 -2.08 -6.42 -2.63
N ILE A 96 -2.75 -6.26 -1.46
CA ILE A 96 -2.61 -5.05 -0.63
C ILE A 96 -1.16 -4.91 -0.14
N VAL A 97 -0.56 -5.99 0.38
CA VAL A 97 0.84 -5.95 0.86
C VAL A 97 1.81 -5.66 -0.28
N GLU A 98 1.63 -6.28 -1.45
CA GLU A 98 2.45 -6.04 -2.64
C GLU A 98 2.35 -4.59 -3.15
N ARG A 99 1.18 -3.94 -2.97
CA ARG A 99 1.02 -2.52 -3.30
C ARG A 99 1.90 -1.64 -2.42
N TYR A 100 1.94 -1.89 -1.10
CA TYR A 100 2.88 -1.20 -0.20
C TYR A 100 4.33 -1.45 -0.60
N LEU A 101 4.68 -2.68 -0.96
CA LEU A 101 6.03 -3.02 -1.42
C LEU A 101 6.43 -2.28 -2.69
N ARG A 102 5.51 -2.07 -3.64
CA ARG A 102 5.78 -1.25 -4.84
C ARG A 102 6.12 0.19 -4.47
N ILE A 103 5.37 0.79 -3.53
CA ILE A 103 5.65 2.15 -3.03
C ILE A 103 7.05 2.22 -2.43
N PHE A 104 7.43 1.28 -1.54
CA PHE A 104 8.77 1.27 -0.94
C PHE A 104 9.88 0.97 -1.96
N ASN A 105 9.60 0.18 -2.97
CA ASN A 105 10.57 -0.08 -4.04
C ASN A 105 10.81 1.14 -4.92
N SER A 106 9.80 2.00 -5.13
CA SER A 106 9.98 3.25 -5.89
C SER A 106 10.86 4.26 -5.17
N MET A 107 11.00 4.16 -3.84
CA MET A 107 11.89 5.02 -3.02
C MET A 107 13.35 4.54 -3.01
N LYS A 108 13.64 3.35 -3.55
CA LYS A 108 14.97 2.73 -3.48
C LYS A 108 16.01 3.56 -4.26
N GLY A 109 17.06 3.96 -3.56
CA GLY A 109 18.19 4.68 -4.17
C GLY A 109 18.02 6.20 -4.20
N ASP A 110 16.91 6.73 -3.74
CA ASP A 110 16.68 8.16 -3.61
C ASP A 110 16.85 8.60 -2.15
N SER A 111 18.03 9.13 -1.83
CA SER A 111 18.33 9.68 -0.49
C SER A 111 17.59 10.97 -0.16
N ALA A 112 16.98 11.62 -1.13
CA ALA A 112 16.18 12.83 -0.94
C ALA A 112 14.71 12.52 -0.58
N THR A 113 14.28 11.26 -0.73
CA THR A 113 12.92 10.86 -0.37
C THR A 113 12.69 10.96 1.12
N GLU A 114 11.64 11.67 1.51
CA GLU A 114 11.16 11.77 2.89
C GLU A 114 9.77 11.15 3.00
N VAL A 115 9.55 10.37 4.06
CA VAL A 115 8.27 9.72 4.37
C VAL A 115 7.70 10.30 5.65
N TYR A 116 6.48 10.80 5.60
CA TYR A 116 5.74 11.30 6.75
C TYR A 116 4.53 10.39 7.00
N SER A 117 4.42 9.86 8.22
CA SER A 117 3.36 8.95 8.61
C SER A 117 2.73 9.39 9.94
N ALA A 118 1.47 9.80 9.90
CA ALA A 118 0.67 10.07 11.09
C ALA A 118 -0.36 8.96 11.25
N THR A 119 -0.42 8.31 12.43
CA THR A 119 -1.29 7.15 12.64
C THR A 119 -1.67 6.99 14.11
N ASN A 120 -2.88 6.45 14.33
CA ASN A 120 -3.41 6.03 15.63
C ASN A 120 -3.28 4.51 15.85
N THR A 121 -2.59 3.80 14.97
CA THR A 121 -2.30 2.37 15.08
C THR A 121 -0.82 2.12 14.85
N ILE A 122 -0.27 1.05 15.40
CA ILE A 122 1.12 0.65 15.11
C ILE A 122 1.24 0.37 13.59
N PRO A 123 2.12 1.07 12.86
CA PRO A 123 2.31 0.80 11.44
C PRO A 123 2.78 -0.63 11.21
N PHE A 124 2.17 -1.31 10.24
CA PHE A 124 2.43 -2.72 9.98
C PHE A 124 3.90 -3.00 9.64
N THR A 125 4.59 -2.06 9.05
CA THR A 125 6.02 -2.17 8.71
C THR A 125 6.91 -2.47 9.90
N PHE A 126 6.54 -2.04 11.12
CA PHE A 126 7.31 -2.30 12.33
C PHE A 126 7.16 -3.73 12.85
N TYR A 127 5.99 -4.34 12.66
CA TYR A 127 5.72 -5.66 13.21
C TYR A 127 5.46 -6.76 12.16
N SER A 128 5.61 -6.46 10.88
CA SER A 128 5.37 -7.44 9.82
C SER A 128 6.34 -8.62 9.81
N ALA A 129 7.52 -8.48 10.40
CA ALA A 129 8.49 -9.56 10.57
C ALA A 129 8.21 -10.45 11.81
N TYR A 130 7.37 -10.01 12.73
CA TYR A 130 7.00 -10.78 13.92
C TYR A 130 5.91 -11.77 13.55
N GLU A 131 6.11 -13.03 13.89
CA GLU A 131 5.25 -14.12 13.42
C GLU A 131 3.81 -13.98 13.89
N TYR A 132 3.60 -13.87 15.19
CA TYR A 132 2.26 -13.83 15.77
C TYR A 132 1.56 -12.48 15.54
N LEU A 133 2.27 -11.37 15.61
CA LEU A 133 1.69 -10.04 15.31
C LEU A 133 1.25 -9.96 13.85
N SER A 134 2.03 -10.49 12.93
CA SER A 134 1.66 -10.52 11.51
C SER A 134 0.52 -11.51 11.21
N LYS A 135 0.51 -12.68 11.84
CA LYS A 135 -0.62 -13.62 11.79
C LYS A 135 -1.89 -13.00 12.35
N PHE A 136 -1.81 -12.30 13.49
CA PHE A 136 -2.96 -11.62 14.08
C PHE A 136 -3.53 -10.55 13.15
N ARG A 137 -2.68 -9.76 12.50
CA ARG A 137 -3.13 -8.81 11.48
C ARG A 137 -3.90 -9.49 10.34
N LEU A 138 -3.37 -10.59 9.80
CA LEU A 138 -4.02 -11.34 8.73
C LEU A 138 -5.35 -11.95 9.21
N CYS A 139 -5.37 -12.55 10.40
CA CYS A 139 -6.56 -13.10 11.04
C CYS A 139 -7.66 -12.03 11.17
N ARG A 140 -7.30 -10.87 11.70
CA ARG A 140 -8.18 -9.72 11.86
C ARG A 140 -8.74 -9.23 10.54
N TRP A 141 -7.88 -9.14 9.51
CA TRP A 141 -8.30 -8.72 8.18
C TRP A 141 -9.27 -9.73 7.55
N ILE A 142 -9.01 -11.03 7.66
CA ILE A 142 -9.91 -12.09 7.20
C ILE A 142 -11.25 -12.02 7.94
N TYR A 143 -11.24 -11.83 9.25
CA TYR A 143 -12.44 -11.70 10.05
C TYR A 143 -13.31 -10.50 9.63
N GLN A 144 -12.68 -9.36 9.33
CA GLN A 144 -13.38 -8.14 8.92
C GLN A 144 -13.94 -8.22 7.49
N ASN A 145 -13.29 -8.94 6.59
CA ASN A 145 -13.61 -8.93 5.16
C ASN A 145 -14.27 -10.22 4.67
N GLY A 146 -14.35 -11.26 5.50
CA GLY A 146 -14.90 -12.55 5.12
C GLY A 146 -15.96 -13.07 6.09
N LYS A 147 -16.85 -13.89 5.56
CA LYS A 147 -17.78 -14.72 6.36
C LYS A 147 -17.15 -16.08 6.71
N VAL A 148 -15.83 -16.18 6.64
CA VAL A 148 -15.08 -17.42 6.86
C VAL A 148 -14.80 -17.57 8.34
N LYS A 149 -15.04 -18.75 8.90
CA LYS A 149 -14.56 -19.09 10.24
C LYS A 149 -13.04 -18.97 10.26
N THR A 150 -12.53 -18.04 11.04
CA THR A 150 -11.11 -18.03 11.39
C THR A 150 -10.80 -19.22 12.29
N PRO A 151 -9.59 -19.80 12.20
CA PRO A 151 -9.16 -20.79 13.20
C PRO A 151 -9.25 -20.18 14.61
N ASN A 152 -9.62 -20.99 15.60
CA ASN A 152 -9.69 -20.54 17.00
C ASN A 152 -8.30 -20.34 17.63
N SER A 153 -7.24 -20.52 16.85
CA SER A 153 -5.85 -20.33 17.24
C SER A 153 -5.03 -19.78 16.08
N LEU A 154 -4.16 -18.81 16.37
CA LEU A 154 -3.18 -18.30 15.42
C LEU A 154 -2.10 -19.33 15.10
N SER A 155 -1.80 -20.22 16.06
CA SER A 155 -0.84 -21.32 15.87
C SER A 155 -1.29 -22.29 14.76
N ASP A 156 -2.61 -22.54 14.65
CA ASP A 156 -3.20 -23.42 13.65
C ASP A 156 -3.45 -22.72 12.32
N MET A 157 -3.25 -21.42 12.27
CA MET A 157 -3.46 -20.63 11.04
C MET A 157 -2.33 -20.86 10.05
N HIS A 158 -2.66 -21.49 8.92
CA HIS A 158 -1.74 -21.60 7.80
C HIS A 158 -1.67 -20.27 7.05
N VAL A 159 -0.48 -19.66 7.02
CA VAL A 159 -0.20 -18.47 6.23
C VAL A 159 0.57 -18.88 4.98
N PRO A 160 0.07 -18.61 3.76
CA PRO A 160 0.78 -18.94 2.53
C PRO A 160 2.20 -18.33 2.49
N ASP A 161 3.19 -19.11 2.03
CA ASP A 161 4.61 -18.71 2.00
C ASP A 161 4.85 -17.37 1.30
N LYS A 162 4.09 -17.09 0.23
CA LYS A 162 4.17 -15.79 -0.48
C LYS A 162 3.82 -14.62 0.42
N ILE A 163 2.83 -14.76 1.33
CA ILE A 163 2.46 -13.71 2.28
C ILE A 163 3.56 -13.54 3.32
N VAL A 164 4.11 -14.64 3.84
CA VAL A 164 5.24 -14.59 4.79
C VAL A 164 6.44 -13.89 4.15
N ALA A 165 6.76 -14.21 2.89
CA ALA A 165 7.84 -13.57 2.16
C ALA A 165 7.60 -12.06 1.96
N SER A 166 6.36 -11.66 1.62
CA SER A 166 6.00 -10.25 1.47
C SER A 166 6.05 -9.50 2.80
N HIS A 167 5.65 -10.11 3.92
CA HIS A 167 5.78 -9.53 5.26
C HIS A 167 7.24 -9.22 5.62
N LYS A 168 8.15 -10.16 5.36
CA LYS A 168 9.59 -9.95 5.58
C LYS A 168 10.14 -8.81 4.73
N LYS A 169 9.76 -8.74 3.46
CA LYS A 169 10.15 -7.64 2.58
C LYS A 169 9.60 -6.29 3.06
N LEU A 170 8.39 -6.29 3.64
CA LEU A 170 7.73 -5.08 4.11
C LEU A 170 8.47 -4.46 5.31
N SER A 171 8.96 -5.27 6.25
CA SER A 171 9.74 -4.79 7.39
C SER A 171 11.05 -4.09 6.98
N GLU A 172 11.58 -4.44 5.81
CA GLU A 172 12.76 -3.80 5.24
C GLU A 172 12.43 -2.60 4.33
N GLY A 173 11.15 -2.43 4.01
CA GLY A 173 10.73 -1.45 3.01
C GLY A 173 11.03 0.00 3.41
N LEU A 174 10.68 0.40 4.63
CA LEU A 174 10.89 1.76 5.13
C LEU A 174 12.37 2.13 5.30
N LYS A 175 13.24 1.15 5.53
CA LYS A 175 14.69 1.37 5.63
C LYS A 175 15.34 1.84 4.32
N ARG A 176 14.54 1.97 3.26
CA ARG A 176 15.00 2.40 1.93
C ARG A 176 14.78 3.89 1.67
N ALA A 177 13.93 4.55 2.45
CA ALA A 177 13.73 5.99 2.39
C ALA A 177 14.93 6.72 3.01
N GLY A 178 15.24 7.92 2.52
CA GLY A 178 16.31 8.75 3.09
C GLY A 178 15.99 9.19 4.51
N LYS A 179 14.76 9.63 4.75
CA LYS A 179 14.25 10.02 6.08
C LYS A 179 12.82 9.57 6.26
N THR A 180 12.47 9.17 7.48
CA THR A 180 11.11 8.79 7.82
C THR A 180 10.68 9.42 9.13
N TYR A 181 9.52 10.09 9.13
CA TYR A 181 8.94 10.78 10.27
C TYR A 181 7.67 10.07 10.69
N PHE A 182 7.59 9.64 11.95
CA PHE A 182 6.40 9.01 12.51
C PHE A 182 5.79 9.88 13.60
N ILE A 183 4.51 10.20 13.46
CA ILE A 183 3.69 10.88 14.46
C ILE A 183 2.65 9.89 14.93
N TRP A 184 2.71 9.48 16.18
CA TRP A 184 1.82 8.48 16.75
C TRP A 184 0.92 9.09 17.82
N ASP A 185 -0.32 8.61 17.85
CA ASP A 185 -1.22 8.84 18.97
C ASP A 185 -0.70 8.11 20.21
N SER A 186 -0.81 8.75 21.39
CA SER A 186 -0.39 8.19 22.68
C SER A 186 -1.08 6.86 23.01
N ASN A 187 -2.23 6.58 22.40
CA ASN A 187 -3.02 5.36 22.60
C ASN A 187 -2.71 4.22 21.61
N VAL A 188 -1.72 4.38 20.73
CA VAL A 188 -1.44 3.42 19.64
C VAL A 188 -1.27 1.98 20.16
N PHE A 189 -0.53 1.79 21.25
CA PHE A 189 -0.33 0.46 21.85
C PHE A 189 -1.56 -0.02 22.64
N SER A 190 -2.22 0.87 23.38
CA SER A 190 -3.43 0.51 24.11
C SER A 190 -4.57 0.09 23.18
N SER A 191 -4.65 0.71 22.02
CA SER A 191 -5.60 0.33 20.95
C SER A 191 -5.32 -1.08 20.44
N PHE A 192 -4.05 -1.41 20.18
CA PHE A 192 -3.66 -2.75 19.75
C PHE A 192 -3.96 -3.82 20.80
N VAL A 193 -3.66 -3.55 22.10
CA VAL A 193 -3.99 -4.44 23.20
C VAL A 193 -5.50 -4.63 23.36
N LYS A 194 -6.31 -3.58 23.18
CA LYS A 194 -7.78 -3.69 23.20
C LYS A 194 -8.29 -4.62 22.11
N GLU A 195 -7.71 -4.56 20.91
CA GLU A 195 -8.07 -5.49 19.82
C GLU A 195 -7.72 -6.94 20.16
N ILE A 196 -6.54 -7.22 20.71
CA ILE A 196 -6.17 -8.57 21.18
C ILE A 196 -7.18 -9.08 22.19
N LYS A 197 -7.53 -8.27 23.20
CA LYS A 197 -8.52 -8.62 24.23
C LYS A 197 -9.90 -8.89 23.62
N TYR A 198 -10.32 -8.11 22.63
CA TYR A 198 -11.58 -8.30 21.92
C TYR A 198 -11.61 -9.66 21.21
N PHE A 199 -10.56 -10.00 20.44
CA PHE A 199 -10.48 -11.30 19.74
C PHE A 199 -10.40 -12.48 20.71
N ALA A 200 -9.69 -12.35 21.82
CA ALA A 200 -9.65 -13.35 22.87
C ALA A 200 -11.03 -13.54 23.53
N GLY A 201 -11.75 -12.46 23.82
CA GLY A 201 -13.10 -12.50 24.39
C GLY A 201 -14.14 -13.14 23.47
N LEU A 202 -13.92 -13.09 22.17
CA LEU A 202 -14.74 -13.79 21.16
C LEU A 202 -14.30 -15.25 20.90
N ASN A 203 -13.28 -15.76 21.60
CA ASN A 203 -12.65 -17.07 21.38
C ASN A 203 -12.16 -17.26 19.94
N LEU A 204 -11.72 -16.18 19.27
CA LEU A 204 -11.12 -16.21 17.94
C LEU A 204 -9.61 -16.43 17.96
N ILE A 205 -8.99 -16.27 19.13
CA ILE A 205 -7.59 -16.60 19.42
C ILE A 205 -7.52 -17.30 20.78
N SER A 206 -6.55 -18.21 20.91
CA SER A 206 -6.36 -19.01 22.13
C SER A 206 -5.58 -18.26 23.22
N THR A 207 -5.64 -18.74 24.46
CA THR A 207 -4.82 -18.19 25.56
C THR A 207 -3.31 -18.25 25.27
N PRO A 208 -2.75 -19.35 24.73
CA PRO A 208 -1.36 -19.37 24.28
C PRO A 208 -1.04 -18.28 23.24
N ASP A 209 -1.94 -18.05 22.26
CA ASP A 209 -1.74 -17.00 21.25
C ASP A 209 -1.62 -15.62 21.90
N VAL A 210 -2.45 -15.32 22.91
CA VAL A 210 -2.36 -14.06 23.66
C VAL A 210 -0.98 -13.89 24.32
N MET A 211 -0.40 -14.98 24.85
CA MET A 211 0.94 -14.94 25.43
C MET A 211 2.02 -14.68 24.39
N TYR A 212 1.95 -15.34 23.23
CA TYR A 212 2.88 -15.08 22.12
C TYR A 212 2.76 -13.64 21.62
N LEU A 213 1.54 -13.15 21.41
CA LEU A 213 1.30 -11.74 20.99
C LEU A 213 1.85 -10.74 22.01
N LYS A 214 1.66 -11.02 23.33
CA LYS A 214 2.21 -10.18 24.39
C LYS A 214 3.74 -10.15 24.34
N ASN A 215 4.40 -11.30 24.21
CA ASN A 215 5.86 -11.38 24.16
C ASN A 215 6.42 -10.65 22.94
N GLU A 216 5.83 -10.84 21.75
CA GLU A 216 6.27 -10.14 20.55
C GLU A 216 5.99 -8.63 20.64
N LEU A 217 4.87 -8.21 21.25
CA LEU A 217 4.57 -6.78 21.44
C LEU A 217 5.56 -6.12 22.43
N GLN A 218 5.99 -6.84 23.47
CA GLN A 218 7.03 -6.37 24.37
C GLN A 218 8.39 -6.24 23.67
N GLN A 219 8.74 -7.22 22.82
CA GLN A 219 9.96 -7.14 22.02
C GLN A 219 9.92 -5.97 21.03
N LEU A 220 8.78 -5.77 20.38
CA LEU A 220 8.57 -4.63 19.49
C LEU A 220 8.76 -3.29 20.22
N LEU A 221 8.27 -3.16 21.46
CA LEU A 221 8.48 -1.96 22.28
C LEU A 221 9.97 -1.71 22.54
N ILE A 222 10.71 -2.75 22.95
CA ILE A 222 12.16 -2.66 23.16
C ILE A 222 12.89 -2.23 21.88
N ASP A 223 12.52 -2.82 20.75
CA ASP A 223 13.14 -2.49 19.45
C ASP A 223 12.84 -1.03 19.04
N LEU A 224 11.63 -0.54 19.32
CA LEU A 224 11.24 0.85 19.05
C LEU A 224 11.93 1.84 20.00
N GLU A 225 12.09 1.50 21.28
CA GLU A 225 12.89 2.31 22.23
C GLU A 225 14.33 2.43 21.76
N HIS A 226 14.97 1.32 21.37
CA HIS A 226 16.32 1.36 20.81
C HIS A 226 16.40 2.20 19.55
N LEU A 227 15.40 2.10 18.67
CA LEU A 227 15.35 2.85 17.43
C LEU A 227 15.16 4.36 17.70
N SER A 228 14.33 4.73 18.67
CA SER A 228 14.10 6.13 19.06
C SER A 228 15.34 6.79 19.66
N VAL A 229 16.12 6.05 20.42
CA VAL A 229 17.38 6.55 21.02
C VAL A 229 18.44 6.77 19.95
N LYS A 230 18.55 5.88 18.96
CA LYS A 230 19.53 6.00 17.87
C LYS A 230 19.14 7.04 16.84
N GLY A 231 17.84 7.26 16.62
CA GLY A 231 17.31 8.13 15.57
C GLY A 231 17.57 7.63 14.14
N GLU A 232 18.12 6.42 13.99
CA GLU A 232 18.44 5.84 12.68
C GLU A 232 18.32 4.32 12.68
N TYR A 233 18.02 3.75 11.52
CA TYR A 233 18.16 2.32 11.28
C TYR A 233 19.63 1.93 11.08
N SER A 234 19.94 0.64 11.22
CA SER A 234 21.29 0.10 11.05
C SER A 234 21.94 0.39 9.69
N ASN A 235 21.14 0.75 8.69
CA ASN A 235 21.59 1.13 7.34
C ASN A 235 21.73 2.65 7.14
N GLY A 236 21.66 3.45 8.22
CA GLY A 236 21.81 4.91 8.16
C GLY A 236 20.54 5.68 7.75
N CYS A 237 19.40 5.01 7.55
CA CYS A 237 18.14 5.69 7.33
C CYS A 237 17.69 6.39 8.61
N LEU A 238 17.50 7.72 8.55
CA LEU A 238 17.11 8.53 9.70
C LEU A 238 15.64 8.30 10.07
N LEU A 239 15.39 8.18 11.36
CA LEU A 239 14.06 8.05 11.94
C LEU A 239 13.81 9.19 12.91
N TYR A 240 12.71 9.87 12.74
CA TYR A 240 12.24 10.91 13.66
C TYR A 240 10.92 10.45 14.29
N THR A 241 10.87 10.46 15.61
CA THR A 241 9.64 10.23 16.38
C THR A 241 9.33 11.51 17.14
N SER A 242 8.09 11.97 17.11
CA SER A 242 7.61 13.00 18.00
C SER A 242 6.46 12.45 18.83
N ASP A 243 6.50 12.63 20.13
CA ASP A 243 5.31 12.52 20.95
C ASP A 243 4.41 13.71 20.62
N ALA A 244 3.24 13.44 20.07
CA ALA A 244 2.22 14.45 19.79
C ALA A 244 1.46 14.83 21.08
N ALA A 245 2.19 15.01 22.19
CA ALA A 245 1.64 15.32 23.49
C ALA A 245 2.37 16.53 24.10
N ASP A 246 2.20 17.69 23.46
CA ASP A 246 2.32 19.00 24.10
C ASP A 246 1.25 19.95 23.55
#